data_5c373c7e8651d238b13052cd3fa8237b
#
_entry.id   5c373c7e8651d238b13052cd3fa8237b
#
_cell.length_a   1.000
_cell.length_b   1.000
_cell.length_c   1.000
_cell.angle_alpha   90.00
_cell.angle_beta   90.00
_cell.angle_gamma   90.00
#
_symmetry.space_group_name_H-M   'P 1'
#
loop_
_entity.id
_entity.type
_entity.pdbx_description
1 polymer ?
#
loop_
_entity_poly.entity_id
_entity_poly.type
_entity_poly.pdbx_seq_one_letter_code
_entity_poly.pdbx_strand_id
1 'polypeptide(L)'
;MKNELALHSKEELEQHFANVWDVMRGGIERGITTEGVLPGKLRVPRRAAALRRMLVSTDKTTTDPMAVVDWINMFALAVNEENAAGGRVVTAPTNGACGIVPAVLAYYDKFIREVNANSLARYLLVASAIGSLYKMNASISGAEVGCQGEVGVACSMAAAGLAELLGASPAQVCIAAEIGMEHNLSLIHISEPTRPEPI
;
A
#
# COMPACT_ATOMS: atom_id res chain seq x y z
N MET A 1 -7.96 -6.77 -17.07
CA MET A 1 -8.10 -6.01 -18.33
C MET A 1 -9.22 -6.54 -19.25
N LYS A 2 -9.18 -7.78 -19.77
CA LYS A 2 -10.25 -8.25 -20.71
C LYS A 2 -11.67 -8.15 -20.14
N ASN A 3 -11.87 -8.51 -18.89
CA ASN A 3 -13.18 -8.42 -18.23
C ASN A 3 -13.64 -6.97 -18.04
N GLU A 4 -12.73 -6.09 -17.68
CA GLU A 4 -13.02 -4.66 -17.53
C GLU A 4 -13.36 -4.01 -18.89
N LEU A 5 -12.62 -4.37 -19.94
CA LEU A 5 -12.89 -3.88 -21.29
C LEU A 5 -14.21 -4.41 -21.90
N ALA A 6 -14.82 -5.42 -21.29
CA ALA A 6 -16.18 -5.87 -21.65
C ALA A 6 -17.28 -4.97 -21.08
N LEU A 7 -16.96 -4.20 -20.04
CA LEU A 7 -17.90 -3.35 -19.30
C LEU A 7 -17.65 -1.84 -19.52
N HIS A 8 -16.41 -1.47 -19.81
CA HIS A 8 -15.95 -0.08 -19.91
C HIS A 8 -15.08 0.11 -21.15
N SER A 9 -15.06 1.32 -21.69
CA SER A 9 -14.12 1.68 -22.75
C SER A 9 -12.67 1.76 -22.19
N LYS A 10 -11.70 1.65 -23.08
CA LYS A 10 -10.30 1.78 -22.70
C LYS A 10 -9.98 3.15 -22.12
N GLU A 11 -10.54 4.17 -22.73
CA GLU A 11 -10.37 5.57 -22.34
C GLU A 11 -10.96 5.84 -20.95
N GLU A 12 -12.13 5.29 -20.65
CA GLU A 12 -12.74 5.39 -19.30
C GLU A 12 -11.87 4.73 -18.23
N LEU A 13 -11.31 3.55 -18.51
CA LEU A 13 -10.44 2.86 -17.59
C LEU A 13 -9.12 3.62 -17.36
N GLU A 14 -8.48 4.09 -18.43
CA GLU A 14 -7.25 4.87 -18.34
C GLU A 14 -7.47 6.17 -17.53
N GLN A 15 -8.56 6.86 -17.78
CA GLN A 15 -8.92 8.07 -17.01
C GLN A 15 -9.21 7.74 -15.54
N HIS A 16 -9.91 6.64 -15.26
CA HIS A 16 -10.16 6.20 -13.89
C HIS A 16 -8.86 5.92 -13.14
N PHE A 17 -7.96 5.15 -13.73
CA PHE A 17 -6.67 4.82 -13.11
C PHE A 17 -5.80 6.07 -12.91
N ALA A 18 -5.79 7.00 -13.88
CA ALA A 18 -5.09 8.26 -13.75
C ALA A 18 -5.64 9.07 -12.56
N ASN A 19 -6.96 9.18 -12.43
CA ASN A 19 -7.60 9.88 -11.31
C ASN A 19 -7.26 9.23 -9.95
N VAL A 20 -7.23 7.89 -9.88
CA VAL A 20 -6.84 7.16 -8.68
C VAL A 20 -5.40 7.48 -8.29
N TRP A 21 -4.49 7.43 -9.27
CA TRP A 21 -3.07 7.72 -9.04
C TRP A 21 -2.85 9.19 -8.65
N ASP A 22 -3.54 10.13 -9.25
CA ASP A 22 -3.44 11.54 -8.89
C ASP A 22 -3.86 11.81 -7.44
N VAL A 23 -4.90 11.13 -6.95
CA VAL A 23 -5.30 11.22 -5.53
C VAL A 23 -4.23 10.61 -4.63
N MET A 24 -3.68 9.44 -4.97
CA MET A 24 -2.63 8.77 -4.22
C MET A 24 -1.37 9.64 -4.15
N ARG A 25 -0.89 10.10 -5.30
CA ARG A 25 0.30 10.97 -5.41
C ARG A 25 0.12 12.28 -4.67
N GLY A 26 -1.03 12.94 -4.84
CA GLY A 26 -1.34 14.16 -4.11
C GLY A 26 -1.39 13.99 -2.60
N GLY A 27 -1.85 12.82 -2.10
CA GLY A 27 -1.79 12.47 -0.69
C GLY A 27 -0.35 12.36 -0.19
N ILE A 28 0.51 11.67 -0.94
CA ILE A 28 1.94 11.58 -0.63
C ILE A 28 2.59 12.96 -0.62
N GLU A 29 2.40 13.75 -1.67
CA GLU A 29 3.01 15.09 -1.81
C GLU A 29 2.64 16.03 -0.66
N ARG A 30 1.38 16.05 -0.25
CA ARG A 30 0.95 16.82 0.92
C ARG A 30 1.56 16.28 2.20
N GLY A 31 1.51 14.97 2.43
CA GLY A 31 2.02 14.35 3.67
C GLY A 31 3.51 14.56 3.88
N ILE A 32 4.32 14.48 2.83
CA ILE A 32 5.79 14.68 2.92
C ILE A 32 6.20 16.14 3.07
N THR A 33 5.28 17.09 2.94
CA THR A 33 5.55 18.53 3.09
C THR A 33 4.86 19.14 4.30
N THR A 34 3.84 18.48 4.86
CA THR A 34 3.08 19.01 5.98
C THR A 34 3.69 18.58 7.32
N GLU A 35 4.01 19.56 8.15
CA GLU A 35 4.52 19.36 9.51
C GLU A 35 3.43 19.64 10.56
N GLY A 36 3.77 19.42 11.83
CA GLY A 36 2.92 19.74 12.96
C GLY A 36 2.32 18.53 13.64
N VAL A 37 1.11 18.68 14.13
CA VAL A 37 0.40 17.67 14.95
C VAL A 37 -0.90 17.30 14.27
N LEU A 38 -1.20 16.01 14.25
CA LEU A 38 -2.47 15.50 13.74
C LEU A 38 -3.64 15.99 14.62
N PRO A 39 -4.83 16.22 14.03
CA PRO A 39 -6.02 16.59 14.79
C PRO A 39 -6.39 15.48 15.78
N GLY A 40 -7.03 15.89 16.90
CA GLY A 40 -7.49 14.99 17.94
C GLY A 40 -6.79 15.17 19.28
N LYS A 41 -7.30 14.46 20.31
CA LYS A 41 -6.86 14.61 21.69
C LYS A 41 -5.44 14.06 21.95
N LEU A 42 -5.00 13.10 21.15
CA LEU A 42 -3.71 12.41 21.34
C LEU A 42 -2.50 13.25 20.92
N ARG A 43 -2.71 14.34 20.16
CA ARG A 43 -1.65 15.26 19.70
C ARG A 43 -0.48 14.53 19.03
N VAL A 44 -0.75 13.57 18.17
CA VAL A 44 0.26 12.77 17.49
C VAL A 44 1.06 13.65 16.53
N PRO A 45 2.39 13.73 16.64
CA PRO A 45 3.20 14.52 15.71
C PRO A 45 3.26 13.87 14.33
N ARG A 46 3.24 14.68 13.28
CA ARG A 46 3.52 14.22 11.90
C ARG A 46 5.02 13.87 11.79
N ARG A 47 5.32 12.79 11.11
CA ARG A 47 6.66 12.21 11.00
C ARG A 47 7.17 12.13 9.55
N ALA A 48 6.27 12.06 8.58
CA ALA A 48 6.62 11.85 7.17
C ALA A 48 7.56 12.95 6.63
N ALA A 49 7.29 14.21 6.91
CA ALA A 49 8.13 15.33 6.47
C ALA A 49 9.55 15.30 7.08
N ALA A 50 9.68 14.94 8.36
CA ALA A 50 10.98 14.81 9.01
C ALA A 50 11.77 13.62 8.44
N LEU A 51 11.12 12.47 8.24
CA LEU A 51 11.72 11.28 7.64
C LEU A 51 12.18 11.56 6.21
N ARG A 52 11.38 12.27 5.41
CA ARG A 52 11.79 12.70 4.07
C ARG A 52 13.07 13.52 4.09
N ARG A 53 13.19 14.50 4.98
CA ARG A 53 14.42 15.32 5.07
C ARG A 53 15.64 14.46 5.40
N MET A 54 15.50 13.53 6.33
CA MET A 54 16.57 12.60 6.68
C MET A 54 16.97 11.76 5.47
N LEU A 55 16.02 11.13 4.80
CA LEU A 55 16.29 10.28 3.63
C LEU A 55 16.96 11.07 2.49
N VAL A 56 16.47 12.25 2.16
CA VAL A 56 17.06 13.09 1.12
C VAL A 56 18.49 13.52 1.47
N SER A 57 18.79 13.78 2.75
CA SER A 57 20.13 14.16 3.18
C SER A 57 21.13 13.00 3.14
N THR A 58 20.67 11.77 3.34
CA THR A 58 21.50 10.56 3.40
C THR A 58 21.56 9.79 2.07
N ASP A 59 20.63 10.03 1.16
CA ASP A 59 20.46 9.29 -0.11
C ASP A 59 21.73 9.20 -0.98
N LYS A 60 22.53 10.25 -0.96
CA LYS A 60 23.79 10.31 -1.73
C LYS A 60 24.97 9.61 -1.06
N THR A 61 24.85 9.25 0.19
CA THR A 61 25.96 8.74 1.01
C THR A 61 25.73 7.36 1.58
N THR A 62 24.48 6.90 1.61
CA THR A 62 24.15 5.60 2.18
C THR A 62 24.37 4.47 1.17
N THR A 63 25.00 3.41 1.65
CA THR A 63 25.08 2.10 0.99
C THR A 63 24.20 1.07 1.69
N ASP A 64 23.34 1.52 2.60
CA ASP A 64 22.46 0.66 3.38
C ASP A 64 21.38 0.04 2.47
N PRO A 65 21.36 -1.28 2.30
CA PRO A 65 20.34 -1.95 1.50
C PRO A 65 18.93 -1.83 2.08
N MET A 66 18.81 -1.45 3.37
CA MET A 66 17.52 -1.24 4.04
C MET A 66 16.92 0.15 3.77
N ALA A 67 17.62 1.05 3.10
CA ALA A 67 17.10 2.37 2.76
C ALA A 67 15.79 2.31 1.94
N VAL A 68 15.59 1.25 1.16
CA VAL A 68 14.33 0.98 0.45
C VAL A 68 13.13 0.91 1.39
N VAL A 69 13.29 0.29 2.54
CA VAL A 69 12.23 0.14 3.56
C VAL A 69 11.85 1.51 4.13
N ASP A 70 12.83 2.35 4.40
CA ASP A 70 12.60 3.70 4.92
C ASP A 70 11.88 4.60 3.92
N TRP A 71 12.19 4.50 2.63
CA TRP A 71 11.48 5.23 1.59
C TRP A 71 10.01 4.78 1.48
N ILE A 72 9.75 3.47 1.48
CA ILE A 72 8.38 2.94 1.46
C ILE A 72 7.62 3.37 2.72
N ASN A 73 8.24 3.24 3.90
CA ASN A 73 7.65 3.68 5.17
C ASN A 73 7.30 5.17 5.15
N MET A 74 8.18 6.00 4.62
CA MET A 74 7.94 7.45 4.52
C MET A 74 6.73 7.76 3.63
N PHE A 75 6.61 7.11 2.47
CA PHE A 75 5.45 7.29 1.59
C PHE A 75 4.15 6.79 2.25
N ALA A 76 4.19 5.64 2.94
CA ALA A 76 3.03 5.10 3.64
C ALA A 76 2.60 6.01 4.79
N LEU A 77 3.55 6.51 5.60
CA LEU A 77 3.29 7.47 6.66
C LEU A 77 2.65 8.76 6.12
N ALA A 78 3.14 9.28 5.00
CA ALA A 78 2.61 10.48 4.38
C ALA A 78 1.10 10.35 4.10
N VAL A 79 0.68 9.25 3.48
CA VAL A 79 -0.74 9.00 3.17
C VAL A 79 -1.56 8.74 4.44
N ASN A 80 -1.02 7.98 5.39
CA ASN A 80 -1.71 7.70 6.65
C ASN A 80 -1.93 8.96 7.48
N GLU A 81 -0.96 9.87 7.51
CA GLU A 81 -1.08 11.16 8.18
C GLU A 81 -2.11 12.07 7.50
N GLU A 82 -2.19 12.03 6.17
CA GLU A 82 -3.25 12.72 5.42
C GLU A 82 -4.62 12.13 5.72
N ASN A 83 -4.77 10.81 5.76
CA ASN A 83 -6.01 10.15 6.17
C ASN A 83 -6.43 10.58 7.59
N ALA A 84 -5.51 10.55 8.54
CA ALA A 84 -5.76 10.94 9.94
C ALA A 84 -6.10 12.43 10.09
N ALA A 85 -5.64 13.28 9.17
CA ALA A 85 -5.96 14.70 9.13
C ALA A 85 -7.28 15.03 8.41
N GLY A 86 -8.01 14.02 7.90
CA GLY A 86 -9.24 14.21 7.12
C GLY A 86 -8.99 14.58 5.66
N GLY A 87 -7.77 14.38 5.16
CA GLY A 87 -7.41 14.58 3.77
C GLY A 87 -8.04 13.53 2.83
N ARG A 88 -8.07 13.84 1.54
CA ARG A 88 -8.56 12.92 0.52
C ARG A 88 -7.55 11.83 0.23
N VAL A 89 -7.94 10.57 0.41
CA VAL A 89 -7.15 9.36 0.13
C VAL A 89 -7.95 8.36 -0.71
N VAL A 90 -7.25 7.42 -1.34
CA VAL A 90 -7.87 6.25 -1.96
C VAL A 90 -7.99 5.15 -0.91
N THR A 91 -9.21 4.65 -0.70
CA THR A 91 -9.46 3.55 0.24
C THR A 91 -9.10 2.21 -0.40
N ALA A 92 -7.99 1.59 0.03
CA ALA A 92 -7.49 0.32 -0.54
C ALA A 92 -6.68 -0.49 0.49
N PRO A 93 -7.21 -1.56 1.09
CA PRO A 93 -8.60 -2.01 1.05
C PRO A 93 -9.52 -1.20 1.97
N THR A 94 -8.96 -0.52 2.98
CA THR A 94 -9.64 0.31 3.98
C THR A 94 -8.90 1.64 4.16
N ASN A 95 -9.48 2.58 4.90
CA ASN A 95 -8.82 3.86 5.20
C ASN A 95 -7.59 3.68 6.12
N GLY A 96 -7.63 2.73 7.07
CA GLY A 96 -6.49 2.50 7.97
C GLY A 96 -5.23 1.99 7.25
N ALA A 97 -5.40 1.26 6.15
CA ALA A 97 -4.32 0.71 5.34
C ALA A 97 -4.06 1.47 4.03
N CYS A 98 -4.69 2.62 3.81
CA CYS A 98 -4.68 3.36 2.54
C CYS A 98 -3.29 3.83 2.09
N GLY A 99 -2.29 3.82 2.97
CA GLY A 99 -0.93 4.25 2.66
C GLY A 99 -0.08 3.21 1.93
N ILE A 100 -0.40 1.93 2.01
CA ILE A 100 0.50 0.84 1.60
C ILE A 100 0.58 0.72 0.07
N VAL A 101 -0.57 0.57 -0.58
CA VAL A 101 -0.64 0.43 -2.06
C VAL A 101 0.02 1.62 -2.76
N PRO A 102 -0.31 2.90 -2.41
CA PRO A 102 0.34 4.04 -3.06
C PRO A 102 1.84 4.17 -2.71
N ALA A 103 2.28 3.75 -1.52
CA ALA A 103 3.68 3.84 -1.13
C ALA A 103 4.58 2.95 -2.01
N VAL A 104 4.15 1.72 -2.28
CA VAL A 104 4.91 0.78 -3.12
C VAL A 104 4.94 1.26 -4.58
N LEU A 105 3.83 1.81 -5.10
CA LEU A 105 3.81 2.38 -6.44
C LEU A 105 4.68 3.64 -6.56
N ALA A 106 4.68 4.51 -5.54
CA ALA A 106 5.55 5.69 -5.49
C ALA A 106 7.04 5.32 -5.41
N TYR A 107 7.37 4.24 -4.68
CA TYR A 107 8.72 3.70 -4.66
C TYR A 107 9.14 3.21 -6.06
N TYR A 108 8.26 2.47 -6.74
CA TYR A 108 8.52 2.02 -8.11
C TYR A 108 8.72 3.19 -9.05
N ASP A 109 7.85 4.19 -9.01
CA ASP A 109 7.89 5.40 -9.84
C ASP A 109 9.21 6.17 -9.66
N LYS A 110 9.64 6.31 -8.41
CA LYS A 110 10.83 7.11 -8.06
C LYS A 110 12.15 6.40 -8.35
N PHE A 111 12.26 5.11 -8.09
CA PHE A 111 13.55 4.41 -8.02
C PHE A 111 13.73 3.31 -9.07
N ILE A 112 12.65 2.79 -9.65
CA ILE A 112 12.75 1.66 -10.59
C ILE A 112 12.45 2.13 -12.02
N ARG A 113 11.27 2.70 -12.23
CA ARG A 113 10.84 3.18 -13.55
C ARG A 113 9.63 4.09 -13.41
N GLU A 114 9.61 5.19 -14.17
CA GLU A 114 8.48 6.10 -14.27
C GLU A 114 7.18 5.37 -14.61
N VAL A 115 6.14 5.68 -13.85
CA VAL A 115 4.79 5.10 -14.01
C VAL A 115 4.10 5.76 -15.21
N ASN A 116 3.73 4.93 -16.19
CA ASN A 116 2.92 5.32 -17.33
C ASN A 116 1.53 4.65 -17.28
N ALA A 117 0.64 5.00 -18.21
CA ALA A 117 -0.74 4.49 -18.23
C ALA A 117 -0.82 2.96 -18.22
N ASN A 118 0.09 2.28 -18.94
CA ASN A 118 0.09 0.82 -18.99
C ASN A 118 0.57 0.19 -17.66
N SER A 119 1.67 0.66 -17.09
CA SER A 119 2.16 0.17 -15.79
C SER A 119 1.17 0.46 -14.68
N LEU A 120 0.55 1.65 -14.70
CA LEU A 120 -0.49 2.02 -13.75
C LEU A 120 -1.70 1.08 -13.80
N ALA A 121 -2.22 0.81 -15.01
CA ALA A 121 -3.34 -0.11 -15.20
C ALA A 121 -3.00 -1.53 -14.72
N ARG A 122 -1.80 -2.05 -15.06
CA ARG A 122 -1.34 -3.37 -14.61
C ARG A 122 -1.27 -3.45 -13.10
N TYR A 123 -0.64 -2.47 -12.45
CA TYR A 123 -0.51 -2.43 -10.99
C TYR A 123 -1.87 -2.40 -10.29
N LEU A 124 -2.73 -1.45 -10.66
CA LEU A 124 -4.02 -1.26 -10.01
C LEU A 124 -4.99 -2.42 -10.25
N LEU A 125 -5.00 -3.00 -11.46
CA LEU A 125 -5.85 -4.16 -11.76
C LEU A 125 -5.44 -5.40 -10.97
N VAL A 126 -4.14 -5.69 -10.85
CA VAL A 126 -3.66 -6.83 -10.08
C VAL A 126 -3.92 -6.61 -8.60
N ALA A 127 -3.58 -5.44 -8.06
CA ALA A 127 -3.87 -5.09 -6.66
C ALA A 127 -5.37 -5.22 -6.36
N SER A 128 -6.24 -4.69 -7.24
CA SER A 128 -7.70 -4.78 -7.08
C SER A 128 -8.21 -6.22 -7.16
N ALA A 129 -7.67 -7.05 -8.05
CA ALA A 129 -8.04 -8.46 -8.14
C ALA A 129 -7.73 -9.21 -6.84
N ILE A 130 -6.53 -9.02 -6.29
CA ILE A 130 -6.14 -9.62 -5.01
C ILE A 130 -7.04 -9.11 -3.87
N GLY A 131 -7.25 -7.81 -3.75
CA GLY A 131 -8.15 -7.23 -2.73
C GLY A 131 -9.60 -7.75 -2.85
N SER A 132 -10.09 -7.95 -4.07
CA SER A 132 -11.42 -8.51 -4.32
C SER A 132 -11.54 -9.96 -3.86
N LEU A 133 -10.50 -10.79 -4.05
CA LEU A 133 -10.48 -12.17 -3.56
C LEU A 133 -10.59 -12.23 -2.04
N TYR A 134 -9.87 -11.38 -1.31
CA TYR A 134 -9.99 -11.28 0.14
C TYR A 134 -11.39 -10.81 0.57
N LYS A 135 -11.93 -9.79 -0.09
CA LYS A 135 -13.27 -9.28 0.23
C LYS A 135 -14.37 -10.31 -0.02
N MET A 136 -14.25 -11.14 -1.07
CA MET A 136 -15.25 -12.17 -1.41
C MET A 136 -15.19 -13.40 -0.50
N ASN A 137 -14.01 -13.76 -0.01
CA ASN A 137 -13.79 -15.02 0.72
C ASN A 137 -13.56 -14.82 2.23
N ALA A 138 -13.35 -13.59 2.68
CA ALA A 138 -13.12 -13.22 4.06
C ALA A 138 -13.59 -11.77 4.30
N SER A 139 -13.37 -11.25 5.51
CA SER A 139 -13.54 -9.82 5.79
C SER A 139 -12.22 -9.07 5.59
N ILE A 140 -12.33 -7.80 5.15
CA ILE A 140 -11.23 -6.84 5.09
C ILE A 140 -11.31 -5.82 6.25
N SER A 141 -12.27 -5.98 7.14
CA SER A 141 -12.51 -5.06 8.26
C SER A 141 -11.54 -5.34 9.40
N GLY A 142 -10.73 -4.36 9.79
CA GLY A 142 -9.87 -4.47 10.96
C GLY A 142 -10.62 -4.75 12.26
N ALA A 143 -11.90 -4.39 12.35
CA ALA A 143 -12.75 -4.67 13.51
C ALA A 143 -13.15 -6.15 13.61
N GLU A 144 -13.22 -6.86 12.46
CA GLU A 144 -13.62 -8.28 12.41
C GLU A 144 -12.41 -9.22 12.41
N VAL A 145 -11.36 -8.89 11.66
CA VAL A 145 -10.22 -9.78 11.39
C VAL A 145 -8.88 -9.18 11.85
N GLY A 146 -8.92 -8.09 12.59
CA GLY A 146 -7.73 -7.42 13.11
C GLY A 146 -6.86 -6.77 12.03
N CYS A 147 -5.64 -6.38 12.41
CA CYS A 147 -4.70 -5.72 11.49
C CYS A 147 -4.32 -6.60 10.29
N GLN A 148 -4.37 -7.92 10.41
CA GLN A 148 -4.10 -8.84 9.32
C GLN A 148 -5.08 -8.68 8.17
N GLY A 149 -6.38 -8.57 8.46
CA GLY A 149 -7.40 -8.38 7.44
C GLY A 149 -7.43 -6.97 6.83
N GLU A 150 -6.74 -6.04 7.43
CA GLU A 150 -6.64 -4.65 6.95
C GLU A 150 -5.26 -4.39 6.31
N VAL A 151 -4.21 -4.40 7.12
CA VAL A 151 -2.84 -4.11 6.70
C VAL A 151 -2.26 -5.27 5.86
N GLY A 152 -2.51 -6.52 6.26
CA GLY A 152 -2.05 -7.69 5.53
C GLY A 152 -2.64 -7.78 4.13
N VAL A 153 -3.93 -7.48 3.97
CA VAL A 153 -4.55 -7.42 2.63
C VAL A 153 -3.92 -6.31 1.78
N ALA A 154 -3.67 -5.12 2.34
CA ALA A 154 -3.01 -4.05 1.62
C ALA A 154 -1.59 -4.42 1.19
N CYS A 155 -0.82 -5.09 2.06
CA CYS A 155 0.52 -5.60 1.73
C CYS A 155 0.47 -6.65 0.62
N SER A 156 -0.48 -7.58 0.69
CA SER A 156 -0.72 -8.60 -0.34
C SER A 156 -1.05 -7.96 -1.70
N MET A 157 -1.95 -6.97 -1.72
CA MET A 157 -2.31 -6.20 -2.91
C MET A 157 -1.10 -5.49 -3.53
N ALA A 158 -0.31 -4.81 -2.70
CA ALA A 158 0.85 -4.04 -3.13
C ALA A 158 1.98 -4.95 -3.64
N ALA A 159 2.25 -6.06 -2.95
CA ALA A 159 3.26 -7.04 -3.35
C ALA A 159 2.93 -7.69 -4.69
N ALA A 160 1.67 -8.09 -4.89
CA ALA A 160 1.19 -8.63 -6.15
C ALA A 160 1.32 -7.63 -7.30
N GLY A 161 0.89 -6.38 -7.09
CA GLY A 161 1.01 -5.30 -8.06
C GLY A 161 2.46 -5.01 -8.45
N LEU A 162 3.37 -4.97 -7.47
CA LEU A 162 4.80 -4.77 -7.73
C LEU A 162 5.41 -5.95 -8.49
N ALA A 163 5.10 -7.19 -8.09
CA ALA A 163 5.57 -8.39 -8.80
C ALA A 163 5.15 -8.38 -10.27
N GLU A 164 3.90 -8.01 -10.56
CA GLU A 164 3.41 -7.83 -11.94
C GLU A 164 4.24 -6.79 -12.71
N LEU A 165 4.54 -5.63 -12.11
CA LEU A 165 5.35 -4.60 -12.75
C LEU A 165 6.80 -5.04 -13.00
N LEU A 166 7.32 -5.91 -12.17
CA LEU A 166 8.66 -6.50 -12.33
C LEU A 166 8.70 -7.65 -13.33
N GLY A 167 7.56 -8.02 -13.94
CA GLY A 167 7.47 -9.03 -14.98
C GLY A 167 7.32 -10.46 -14.46
N ALA A 168 6.84 -10.63 -13.23
CA ALA A 168 6.58 -11.93 -12.65
C ALA A 168 5.46 -12.69 -13.39
N SER A 169 5.57 -14.01 -13.42
CA SER A 169 4.49 -14.87 -13.91
C SER A 169 3.27 -14.83 -12.97
N PRO A 170 2.06 -15.18 -13.42
CA PRO A 170 0.88 -15.22 -12.57
C PRO A 170 1.07 -16.03 -11.27
N ALA A 171 1.79 -17.16 -11.34
CA ALA A 171 2.12 -17.96 -10.16
C ALA A 171 3.01 -17.20 -9.16
N GLN A 172 4.02 -16.50 -9.65
CA GLN A 172 4.90 -15.67 -8.82
C GLN A 172 4.16 -14.46 -8.23
N VAL A 173 3.21 -13.88 -8.96
CA VAL A 173 2.33 -12.81 -8.43
C VAL A 173 1.50 -13.32 -7.25
N CYS A 174 0.93 -14.53 -7.36
CA CYS A 174 0.20 -15.16 -6.25
C CYS A 174 1.11 -15.43 -5.04
N ILE A 175 2.31 -15.95 -5.26
CA ILE A 175 3.31 -16.16 -4.20
C ILE A 175 3.69 -14.84 -3.51
N ALA A 176 3.90 -13.78 -4.29
CA ALA A 176 4.19 -12.46 -3.72
C ALA A 176 3.02 -11.92 -2.87
N ALA A 177 1.78 -12.15 -3.31
CA ALA A 177 0.59 -11.80 -2.55
C ALA A 177 0.52 -12.57 -1.22
N GLU A 178 0.81 -13.87 -1.25
CA GLU A 178 0.84 -14.74 -0.06
C GLU A 178 1.90 -14.29 0.93
N ILE A 179 3.13 -14.10 0.49
CA ILE A 179 4.23 -13.58 1.33
C ILE A 179 3.86 -12.23 1.96
N GLY A 180 3.27 -11.32 1.18
CA GLY A 180 2.81 -10.02 1.69
C GLY A 180 1.77 -10.14 2.81
N MET A 181 0.90 -11.14 2.75
CA MET A 181 -0.07 -11.44 3.82
C MET A 181 0.61 -12.09 5.02
N GLU A 182 1.46 -13.08 4.81
CA GLU A 182 2.12 -13.87 5.89
C GLU A 182 2.93 -12.97 6.83
N HIS A 183 3.65 -11.99 6.30
CA HIS A 183 4.45 -11.05 7.12
C HIS A 183 3.61 -10.19 8.07
N ASN A 184 2.29 -10.18 7.91
CA ASN A 184 1.35 -9.49 8.79
C ASN A 184 0.62 -10.44 9.75
N LEU A 185 1.00 -11.73 9.79
CA LEU A 185 0.48 -12.65 10.78
C LEU A 185 0.96 -12.23 12.17
N SER A 186 0.03 -12.23 13.12
CA SER A 186 0.34 -11.93 14.51
C SER A 186 1.36 -12.94 15.05
N LEU A 187 2.33 -12.46 15.82
CA LEU A 187 3.28 -13.32 16.55
C LEU A 187 2.56 -14.34 17.43
N ILE A 188 1.37 -14.07 17.91
CA ILE A 188 0.53 -15.00 18.66
C ILE A 188 0.21 -16.25 17.84
N HIS A 189 -0.07 -16.10 16.55
CA HIS A 189 -0.35 -17.26 15.67
C HIS A 189 0.90 -18.07 15.32
N ILE A 190 2.08 -17.46 15.42
CA ILE A 190 3.37 -18.11 15.15
C ILE A 190 3.95 -18.70 16.42
N SER A 191 3.85 -18.00 17.56
CA SER A 191 4.48 -18.37 18.81
C SER A 191 3.59 -19.20 19.77
N GLU A 192 2.27 -19.23 19.54
CA GLU A 192 1.33 -20.04 20.30
C GLU A 192 0.54 -20.99 19.39
N PRO A 193 1.21 -21.90 18.64
CA PRO A 193 0.50 -22.86 17.78
C PRO A 193 -0.29 -23.90 18.57
N THR A 194 -0.15 -23.92 19.87
CA THR A 194 -0.82 -24.88 20.75
C THR A 194 -1.25 -24.23 22.05
N ARG A 195 -2.35 -23.47 22.03
CA ARG A 195 -3.15 -23.48 23.26
C ARG A 195 -3.75 -24.87 23.37
N PRO A 196 -3.50 -25.61 24.50
CA PRO A 196 -4.26 -26.80 24.77
C PRO A 196 -5.75 -26.39 24.76
N GLU A 197 -6.58 -27.03 23.96
CA GLU A 197 -8.01 -26.91 24.07
C GLU A 197 -8.35 -27.12 25.54
N PRO A 198 -9.17 -26.26 26.18
CA PRO A 198 -9.59 -26.51 27.54
C PRO A 198 -10.39 -27.83 27.54
N ILE A 199 -9.90 -28.78 28.32
CA ILE A 199 -10.56 -30.04 28.58
C ILE A 199 -11.84 -29.78 29.35
#